data_6397302c78988b17e8ae62eec27b8052
#
_entry.id   6397302c78988b17e8ae62eec27b8052
#
_cell.length_a   1.000
_cell.length_b   1.000
_cell.length_c   1.000
_cell.angle_alpha   90.00
_cell.angle_beta   90.00
_cell.angle_gamma   90.00
#
_symmetry.space_group_name_H-M   'P 1'
#
loop_
_entity.id
_entity.type
_entity.pdbx_description
1 polymer ?
#
loop_
_entity_poly.entity_id
_entity_poly.type
_entity_poly.pdbx_seq_one_letter_code
_entity_poly.pdbx_strand_id
1 'polypeptide(L)'
;MPPTSTSVEPGKASTAAQDKGSTVRLLLRAVLWVGGVLAAGVISLLMVVAIALAVAFPNLPDISDLSNYRPILPLRVLSSEGILIGEFGEERRNLTPIKQIPKVMIDAVLAIEDAEFYEHSGVSYKGFVRAALANLGRAKSQGASTITMQVARNVYLSSEKNYMRKIYEILLTFKLEHMLSKDQILEIYMNQIFLGNRAYGFSAASAAYFDKPLKEVTIAEAAMLAGLPKAPSAYNPISNPKRARSLQLHIIERMQENGFITPAQADMAKKQELKVKVGSDNTKVHAEYVAETVRQLMYA
;
A
#
# COMPACT_ATOMS: atom_id res chain seq x y z
N MET A 1 -83.82 62.72 24.97
CA MET A 1 -82.78 62.28 24.10
C MET A 1 -81.64 61.78 24.98
N PRO A 2 -81.33 60.48 25.05
CA PRO A 2 -80.18 59.92 25.79
C PRO A 2 -78.97 59.78 24.85
N PRO A 3 -77.75 59.86 25.37
CA PRO A 3 -76.50 59.73 24.58
C PRO A 3 -76.13 58.28 24.27
N THR A 4 -75.62 58.07 23.10
CA THR A 4 -75.09 56.83 22.53
C THR A 4 -73.81 56.38 23.24
N SER A 5 -73.82 55.18 23.78
CA SER A 5 -72.64 54.49 24.33
C SER A 5 -71.84 53.87 23.22
N THR A 6 -70.59 54.27 23.08
CA THR A 6 -69.59 53.70 22.18
C THR A 6 -68.92 52.49 22.93
N SER A 7 -69.15 51.28 22.44
CA SER A 7 -68.46 50.11 22.89
C SER A 7 -67.05 50.03 22.27
N VAL A 8 -66.04 50.06 23.11
CA VAL A 8 -64.64 49.81 22.72
C VAL A 8 -64.39 48.30 22.71
N GLU A 9 -64.09 47.75 21.54
CA GLU A 9 -63.55 46.33 21.39
C GLU A 9 -62.16 46.21 22.01
N PRO A 10 -61.93 45.20 22.82
CA PRO A 10 -60.57 44.92 23.30
C PRO A 10 -59.75 44.22 22.20
N GLY A 11 -58.60 44.80 21.90
CA GLY A 11 -57.72 44.48 20.80
C GLY A 11 -57.18 43.06 20.78
N LYS A 12 -57.10 42.48 19.61
CA LYS A 12 -56.37 41.32 19.22
C LYS A 12 -54.83 41.55 19.29
N ALA A 13 -54.22 41.31 20.46
CA ALA A 13 -52.78 41.45 20.60
C ALA A 13 -52.15 40.35 21.47
N SER A 14 -52.60 39.07 21.41
CA SER A 14 -52.09 38.05 22.27
C SER A 14 -51.79 36.69 21.56
N THR A 15 -51.99 36.54 20.26
CA THR A 15 -51.80 35.24 19.59
C THR A 15 -50.42 35.06 18.93
N ALA A 16 -49.68 36.14 18.65
CA ALA A 16 -48.37 36.03 17.95
C ALA A 16 -47.18 35.69 18.85
N ALA A 17 -47.28 35.91 20.18
CA ALA A 17 -46.19 35.56 21.11
C ALA A 17 -46.23 34.10 21.59
N GLN A 18 -47.41 33.46 21.55
CA GLN A 18 -47.62 32.10 21.99
C GLN A 18 -47.16 31.05 20.95
N ASP A 19 -47.14 31.45 19.67
CA ASP A 19 -46.75 30.56 18.55
C ASP A 19 -45.20 30.41 18.40
N LYS A 20 -44.44 31.46 18.75
CA LYS A 20 -42.96 31.39 18.69
C LYS A 20 -42.36 30.43 19.74
N GLY A 21 -42.99 30.25 20.88
CA GLY A 21 -42.53 29.33 21.94
C GLY A 21 -42.78 27.84 21.60
N SER A 22 -43.84 27.55 20.86
CA SER A 22 -44.16 26.18 20.43
C SER A 22 -43.26 25.72 19.30
N THR A 23 -42.95 26.58 18.32
CA THR A 23 -42.00 26.28 17.24
C THR A 23 -40.57 26.08 17.72
N VAL A 24 -40.09 26.90 18.66
CA VAL A 24 -38.76 26.73 19.28
C VAL A 24 -38.66 25.38 20.03
N ARG A 25 -39.71 25.01 20.77
CA ARG A 25 -39.72 23.69 21.47
C ARG A 25 -39.76 22.50 20.50
N LEU A 26 -40.46 22.61 19.38
CA LEU A 26 -40.52 21.63 18.32
C LEU A 26 -39.15 21.49 17.64
N LEU A 27 -38.48 22.59 17.32
CA LEU A 27 -37.15 22.62 16.75
C LEU A 27 -36.13 22.01 17.72
N LEU A 28 -36.16 22.36 19.01
CA LEU A 28 -35.30 21.77 20.02
C LEU A 28 -35.51 20.24 20.15
N ARG A 29 -36.78 19.80 20.15
CA ARG A 29 -37.09 18.35 20.17
C ARG A 29 -36.58 17.66 18.89
N ALA A 30 -36.75 18.26 17.72
CA ALA A 30 -36.22 17.69 16.47
C ALA A 30 -34.70 17.58 16.48
N VAL A 31 -33.97 18.60 16.96
CA VAL A 31 -32.52 18.58 17.11
C VAL A 31 -32.09 17.52 18.10
N LEU A 32 -32.79 17.37 19.23
CA LEU A 32 -32.51 16.30 20.21
C LEU A 32 -32.75 14.89 19.63
N TRP A 33 -33.83 14.70 18.86
CA TRP A 33 -34.12 13.44 18.20
C TRP A 33 -33.07 13.10 17.13
N VAL A 34 -32.71 14.08 16.30
CA VAL A 34 -31.65 13.91 15.29
C VAL A 34 -30.31 13.60 15.97
N GLY A 35 -29.96 14.34 17.04
CA GLY A 35 -28.77 14.08 17.85
C GLY A 35 -28.79 12.68 18.47
N GLY A 36 -29.94 12.25 19.01
CA GLY A 36 -30.12 10.90 19.58
C GLY A 36 -29.97 9.79 18.55
N VAL A 37 -30.55 9.95 17.35
CA VAL A 37 -30.39 8.98 16.24
C VAL A 37 -28.95 8.91 15.76
N LEU A 38 -28.27 10.05 15.61
CA LEU A 38 -26.85 10.09 15.25
C LEU A 38 -25.98 9.42 16.33
N ALA A 39 -26.23 9.73 17.61
CA ALA A 39 -25.51 9.09 18.71
C ALA A 39 -25.75 7.57 18.76
N ALA A 40 -26.98 7.10 18.58
CA ALA A 40 -27.31 5.68 18.51
C ALA A 40 -26.61 5.00 17.31
N GLY A 41 -26.55 5.67 16.14
CA GLY A 41 -25.83 5.21 14.97
C GLY A 41 -24.33 5.05 15.23
N VAL A 42 -23.70 6.03 15.88
CA VAL A 42 -22.29 5.98 16.28
C VAL A 42 -22.03 4.85 17.27
N ILE A 43 -22.86 4.70 18.31
CA ILE A 43 -22.74 3.63 19.30
C ILE A 43 -22.89 2.26 18.63
N SER A 44 -23.87 2.09 17.76
CA SER A 44 -24.05 0.84 17.02
C SER A 44 -22.84 0.50 16.14
N LEU A 45 -22.29 1.50 15.44
CA LEU A 45 -21.08 1.33 14.66
C LEU A 45 -19.88 0.93 15.52
N LEU A 46 -19.68 1.59 16.66
CA LEU A 46 -18.61 1.26 17.60
C LEU A 46 -18.77 -0.16 18.17
N MET A 47 -20.01 -0.57 18.47
CA MET A 47 -20.30 -1.94 18.92
C MET A 47 -19.96 -2.98 17.85
N VAL A 48 -20.34 -2.76 16.59
CA VAL A 48 -20.01 -3.65 15.48
C VAL A 48 -18.49 -3.74 15.29
N VAL A 49 -17.78 -2.62 15.36
CA VAL A 49 -16.32 -2.59 15.32
C VAL A 49 -15.71 -3.37 16.47
N ALA A 50 -16.21 -3.16 17.71
CA ALA A 50 -15.71 -3.87 18.90
C ALA A 50 -15.92 -5.39 18.78
N ILE A 51 -17.08 -5.85 18.32
CA ILE A 51 -17.36 -7.27 18.08
C ILE A 51 -16.43 -7.82 17.00
N ALA A 52 -16.26 -7.11 15.89
CA ALA A 52 -15.35 -7.52 14.81
C ALA A 52 -13.91 -7.66 15.30
N LEU A 53 -13.45 -6.71 16.14
CA LEU A 53 -12.13 -6.76 16.76
C LEU A 53 -12.01 -7.94 17.75
N ALA A 54 -13.01 -8.17 18.60
CA ALA A 54 -13.01 -9.27 19.58
C ALA A 54 -12.96 -10.64 18.89
N VAL A 55 -13.60 -10.79 17.74
CA VAL A 55 -13.56 -12.02 16.93
C VAL A 55 -12.25 -12.15 16.16
N ALA A 56 -11.74 -11.05 15.61
CA ALA A 56 -10.54 -11.08 14.76
C ALA A 56 -9.25 -11.23 15.57
N PHE A 57 -9.16 -10.59 16.74
CA PHE A 57 -7.90 -10.51 17.51
C PHE A 57 -7.34 -11.88 17.94
N PRO A 58 -8.14 -12.84 18.46
CA PRO A 58 -7.64 -14.17 18.84
C PRO A 58 -7.18 -15.01 17.63
N ASN A 59 -7.70 -14.70 16.44
CA ASN A 59 -7.40 -15.42 15.19
C ASN A 59 -6.27 -14.77 14.38
N LEU A 60 -5.59 -13.76 14.94
CA LEU A 60 -4.44 -13.16 14.26
C LEU A 60 -3.28 -14.16 14.23
N PRO A 61 -2.60 -14.30 13.07
CA PRO A 61 -1.39 -15.11 12.95
C PRO A 61 -0.32 -14.68 13.97
N ASP A 62 0.47 -15.62 14.43
CA ASP A 62 1.67 -15.29 15.19
C ASP A 62 2.68 -14.63 14.27
N ILE A 63 3.22 -13.50 14.70
CA ILE A 63 4.21 -12.71 13.95
C ILE A 63 5.58 -12.69 14.64
N SER A 64 5.76 -13.47 15.73
CA SER A 64 7.02 -13.56 16.47
C SER A 64 8.19 -14.00 15.58
N ASP A 65 7.91 -14.83 14.57
CA ASP A 65 8.93 -15.35 13.64
C ASP A 65 9.43 -14.30 12.62
N LEU A 66 8.75 -13.14 12.48
CA LEU A 66 9.18 -12.12 11.52
C LEU A 66 10.48 -11.42 11.90
N SER A 67 10.82 -11.34 13.17
CA SER A 67 12.13 -10.83 13.58
C SER A 67 13.30 -11.65 13.00
N ASN A 68 13.01 -12.92 12.65
CA ASN A 68 13.94 -13.87 12.02
C ASN A 68 13.40 -14.39 10.68
N TYR A 69 12.63 -13.59 9.98
CA TYR A 69 12.00 -14.01 8.74
C TYR A 69 13.03 -14.52 7.72
N ARG A 70 12.96 -15.81 7.41
CA ARG A 70 13.79 -16.47 6.41
C ARG A 70 12.88 -17.06 5.32
N PRO A 71 12.73 -16.38 4.18
CA PRO A 71 11.98 -16.93 3.05
C PRO A 71 12.67 -18.15 2.48
N ILE A 72 11.92 -19.01 1.81
CA ILE A 72 12.48 -20.12 1.05
C ILE A 72 13.34 -19.53 -0.06
N LEU A 73 14.63 -19.86 -0.02
CA LEU A 73 15.59 -19.43 -1.04
C LEU A 73 15.71 -20.50 -2.12
N PRO A 74 15.93 -20.12 -3.38
CA PRO A 74 16.24 -21.08 -4.43
C PRO A 74 17.60 -21.74 -4.16
N LEU A 75 17.73 -23.01 -4.55
CA LEU A 75 19.02 -23.68 -4.58
C LEU A 75 19.87 -23.07 -5.72
N ARG A 76 21.02 -22.51 -5.38
CA ARG A 76 21.97 -21.94 -6.33
C ARG A 76 23.21 -22.79 -6.40
N VAL A 77 23.54 -23.21 -7.61
CA VAL A 77 24.80 -23.92 -7.90
C VAL A 77 25.76 -22.91 -8.52
N LEU A 78 26.90 -22.75 -7.85
CA LEU A 78 27.94 -21.81 -8.26
C LEU A 78 29.21 -22.59 -8.66
N SER A 79 30.02 -22.04 -9.58
CA SER A 79 31.39 -22.51 -9.81
C SER A 79 32.28 -22.15 -8.64
N SER A 80 33.51 -22.72 -8.61
CA SER A 80 34.53 -22.34 -7.65
C SER A 80 34.92 -20.87 -7.68
N GLU A 81 34.62 -20.17 -8.79
CA GLU A 81 34.86 -18.74 -8.99
C GLU A 81 33.62 -17.88 -8.63
N GLY A 82 32.53 -18.52 -8.11
CA GLY A 82 31.31 -17.84 -7.75
C GLY A 82 30.37 -17.52 -8.92
N ILE A 83 30.61 -18.08 -10.11
CA ILE A 83 29.73 -17.86 -11.27
C ILE A 83 28.49 -18.75 -11.13
N LEU A 84 27.28 -18.20 -11.35
CA LEU A 84 26.05 -18.96 -11.30
C LEU A 84 25.95 -19.95 -12.46
N ILE A 85 25.92 -21.27 -12.13
CA ILE A 85 25.77 -22.38 -13.08
C ILE A 85 24.30 -22.78 -13.21
N GLY A 86 23.54 -22.76 -12.10
CA GLY A 86 22.13 -23.12 -12.10
C GLY A 86 21.40 -22.57 -10.89
N GLU A 87 20.12 -22.30 -11.06
CA GLU A 87 19.22 -21.84 -10.01
C GLU A 87 17.93 -22.66 -10.05
N PHE A 88 17.65 -23.41 -8.98
CA PHE A 88 16.49 -24.29 -8.88
C PHE A 88 15.53 -23.78 -7.81
N GLY A 89 14.29 -23.57 -8.20
CA GLY A 89 13.21 -23.05 -7.36
C GLY A 89 12.18 -22.32 -8.21
N GLU A 90 10.95 -22.27 -7.71
CA GLU A 90 9.86 -21.53 -8.38
C GLU A 90 10.05 -20.02 -8.28
N GLU A 91 10.69 -19.57 -7.20
CA GLU A 91 10.89 -18.17 -6.85
C GLU A 91 12.35 -17.77 -6.93
N ARG A 92 12.63 -16.65 -7.57
CA ARG A 92 13.95 -16.03 -7.56
C ARG A 92 13.98 -14.98 -6.46
N ARG A 93 14.83 -15.21 -5.45
CA ARG A 93 14.98 -14.30 -4.30
C ARG A 93 16.44 -14.01 -4.00
N ASN A 94 16.72 -12.73 -3.72
CA ASN A 94 18.01 -12.26 -3.24
C ASN A 94 17.75 -11.39 -2.02
N LEU A 95 17.95 -11.92 -0.83
CA LEU A 95 17.79 -11.14 0.40
C LEU A 95 18.85 -10.04 0.44
N THR A 96 18.39 -8.83 0.58
CA THR A 96 19.23 -7.63 0.63
C THR A 96 18.86 -6.84 1.88
N PRO A 97 19.78 -6.72 2.86
CA PRO A 97 19.58 -5.87 4.03
C PRO A 97 19.27 -4.43 3.62
N ILE A 98 18.41 -3.75 4.38
CA ILE A 98 17.95 -2.38 4.07
C ILE A 98 19.13 -1.42 3.84
N LYS A 99 20.20 -1.56 4.59
CA LYS A 99 21.41 -0.74 4.48
C LYS A 99 22.17 -0.91 3.15
N GLN A 100 21.91 -2.01 2.44
CA GLN A 100 22.51 -2.30 1.13
C GLN A 100 21.58 -1.95 -0.04
N ILE A 101 20.32 -1.61 0.24
CA ILE A 101 19.38 -1.13 -0.76
C ILE A 101 19.69 0.33 -1.07
N PRO A 102 19.95 0.69 -2.33
CA PRO A 102 20.29 2.06 -2.67
C PRO A 102 19.12 3.01 -2.39
N LYS A 103 19.45 4.20 -1.88
CA LYS A 103 18.46 5.22 -1.53
C LYS A 103 17.49 5.52 -2.68
N VAL A 104 17.99 5.57 -3.92
CA VAL A 104 17.17 5.81 -5.10
C VAL A 104 16.04 4.78 -5.28
N MET A 105 16.29 3.52 -4.91
CA MET A 105 15.27 2.48 -4.98
C MET A 105 14.23 2.63 -3.87
N ILE A 106 14.68 2.95 -2.65
CA ILE A 106 13.80 3.25 -1.52
C ILE A 106 12.91 4.43 -1.87
N ASP A 107 13.49 5.53 -2.32
CA ASP A 107 12.79 6.78 -2.68
C ASP A 107 11.75 6.53 -3.79
N ALA A 108 12.06 5.71 -4.79
CA ALA A 108 11.14 5.38 -5.87
C ALA A 108 9.92 4.59 -5.36
N VAL A 109 10.13 3.63 -4.45
CA VAL A 109 9.06 2.86 -3.82
C VAL A 109 8.20 3.77 -2.93
N LEU A 110 8.83 4.56 -2.07
CA LEU A 110 8.11 5.48 -1.20
C LEU A 110 7.28 6.48 -2.00
N ALA A 111 7.82 7.05 -3.08
CA ALA A 111 7.12 8.03 -3.91
C ALA A 111 5.79 7.54 -4.47
N ILE A 112 5.70 6.25 -4.82
CA ILE A 112 4.49 5.70 -5.46
C ILE A 112 3.58 4.95 -4.49
N GLU A 113 4.14 4.24 -3.53
CA GLU A 113 3.37 3.39 -2.62
C GLU A 113 2.97 4.11 -1.34
N ASP A 114 3.89 4.87 -0.71
CA ASP A 114 3.67 5.44 0.60
C ASP A 114 4.68 6.57 0.93
N ALA A 115 4.47 7.76 0.38
CA ALA A 115 5.43 8.86 0.52
C ALA A 115 5.66 9.33 1.97
N GLU A 116 4.65 9.15 2.84
CA GLU A 116 4.71 9.50 4.27
C GLU A 116 4.97 8.27 5.17
N PHE A 117 5.57 7.19 4.64
CA PHE A 117 5.76 5.91 5.33
C PHE A 117 6.41 6.05 6.72
N TYR A 118 7.40 6.91 6.85
CA TYR A 118 8.11 7.14 8.11
C TYR A 118 7.35 8.06 9.10
N GLU A 119 6.27 8.72 8.66
CA GLU A 119 5.53 9.70 9.45
C GLU A 119 4.30 9.11 10.17
N HIS A 120 3.74 8.01 9.66
CA HIS A 120 2.53 7.41 10.22
C HIS A 120 2.80 6.05 10.90
N SER A 121 1.90 5.62 11.78
CA SER A 121 1.97 4.33 12.51
C SER A 121 1.15 3.25 11.80
N GLY A 122 1.52 2.91 10.57
CA GLY A 122 0.95 1.81 9.77
C GLY A 122 -0.25 2.17 8.91
N VAL A 123 -1.07 3.14 9.30
CA VAL A 123 -2.23 3.61 8.52
C VAL A 123 -2.10 5.12 8.28
N SER A 124 -2.13 5.53 7.02
CA SER A 124 -2.14 6.95 6.65
C SER A 124 -3.56 7.50 6.64
N TYR A 125 -3.98 8.20 7.70
CA TYR A 125 -5.30 8.85 7.77
C TYR A 125 -5.46 9.92 6.69
N LYS A 126 -4.39 10.69 6.41
CA LYS A 126 -4.37 11.68 5.32
C LYS A 126 -4.58 11.01 3.96
N GLY A 127 -3.90 9.88 3.72
CA GLY A 127 -4.06 9.06 2.52
C GLY A 127 -5.48 8.53 2.37
N PHE A 128 -6.11 8.13 3.49
CA PHE A 128 -7.50 7.64 3.51
C PHE A 128 -8.50 8.74 3.14
N VAL A 129 -8.37 9.92 3.75
CA VAL A 129 -9.24 11.10 3.43
C VAL A 129 -9.05 11.53 1.98
N ARG A 130 -7.81 11.62 1.51
CA ARG A 130 -7.50 11.95 0.11
C ARG A 130 -8.12 10.95 -0.86
N ALA A 131 -8.00 9.64 -0.59
CA ALA A 131 -8.59 8.60 -1.41
C ALA A 131 -10.13 8.63 -1.38
N ALA A 132 -10.73 8.90 -0.23
CA ALA A 132 -12.19 9.04 -0.10
C ALA A 132 -12.71 10.23 -0.92
N LEU A 133 -12.05 11.39 -0.83
CA LEU A 133 -12.41 12.58 -1.61
C LEU A 133 -12.20 12.39 -3.11
N ALA A 134 -11.11 11.74 -3.52
CA ALA A 134 -10.84 11.45 -4.93
C ALA A 134 -11.86 10.47 -5.53
N ASN A 135 -12.36 9.52 -4.73
CA ASN A 135 -13.35 8.54 -5.16
C ASN A 135 -14.79 9.11 -5.24
N LEU A 136 -15.09 10.21 -4.55
CA LEU A 136 -16.37 10.92 -4.68
C LEU A 136 -16.53 11.65 -6.02
N GLY A 137 -15.43 11.91 -6.73
CA GLY A 137 -15.45 12.74 -7.94
C GLY A 137 -15.22 12.02 -9.27
N ARG A 138 -14.54 10.89 -9.37
CA ARG A 138 -14.26 10.17 -10.64
C ARG A 138 -13.69 8.76 -10.38
N ALA A 139 -13.96 7.84 -11.31
CA ALA A 139 -13.63 6.41 -11.33
C ALA A 139 -12.12 6.02 -11.42
N LYS A 140 -11.22 6.74 -10.77
CA LYS A 140 -9.82 6.31 -10.59
C LYS A 140 -9.56 6.21 -9.11
N SER A 141 -9.70 4.99 -8.56
CA SER A 141 -9.37 4.73 -7.16
C SER A 141 -7.88 4.95 -6.93
N GLN A 142 -7.54 5.95 -6.13
CA GLN A 142 -6.22 6.03 -5.51
C GLN A 142 -6.18 5.00 -4.38
N GLY A 143 -5.13 4.19 -4.33
CA GLY A 143 -4.92 3.23 -3.25
C GLY A 143 -4.63 3.96 -1.94
N ALA A 144 -5.32 3.55 -0.88
CA ALA A 144 -5.07 4.04 0.48
C ALA A 144 -4.29 3.02 1.33
N SER A 145 -3.76 1.96 0.72
CA SER A 145 -3.00 0.93 1.43
C SER A 145 -1.55 1.36 1.59
N THR A 146 -1.05 1.32 2.81
CA THR A 146 0.34 1.63 3.16
C THR A 146 1.28 0.44 2.88
N ILE A 147 2.59 0.67 2.91
CA ILE A 147 3.60 -0.39 2.80
C ILE A 147 3.40 -1.44 3.91
N THR A 148 3.15 -1.04 5.16
CA THR A 148 2.91 -1.97 6.27
C THR A 148 1.67 -2.83 6.03
N MET A 149 0.58 -2.26 5.50
CA MET A 149 -0.62 -3.02 5.12
C MET A 149 -0.33 -4.02 3.99
N GLN A 150 0.55 -3.67 3.05
CA GLN A 150 0.96 -4.58 1.98
C GLN A 150 1.83 -5.72 2.52
N VAL A 151 2.73 -5.46 3.47
CA VAL A 151 3.49 -6.51 4.17
C VAL A 151 2.55 -7.45 4.92
N ALA A 152 1.62 -6.92 5.73
CA ALA A 152 0.62 -7.70 6.44
C ALA A 152 -0.15 -8.64 5.50
N ARG A 153 -0.60 -8.10 4.38
CA ARG A 153 -1.34 -8.86 3.36
C ARG A 153 -0.49 -9.94 2.67
N ASN A 154 0.73 -9.62 2.27
CA ASN A 154 1.54 -10.51 1.43
C ASN A 154 2.19 -11.63 2.23
N VAL A 155 2.44 -11.43 3.54
CA VAL A 155 3.11 -12.42 4.38
C VAL A 155 2.12 -13.33 5.10
N TYR A 156 0.96 -12.80 5.51
CA TYR A 156 0.08 -13.51 6.45
C TYR A 156 -1.30 -13.85 5.92
N LEU A 157 -1.77 -13.18 4.87
CA LEU A 157 -3.15 -13.32 4.45
C LEU A 157 -3.27 -14.10 3.15
N SER A 158 -4.31 -14.96 3.09
CA SER A 158 -4.66 -15.67 1.85
C SER A 158 -5.10 -14.70 0.75
N SER A 159 -5.06 -15.16 -0.50
CA SER A 159 -5.45 -14.38 -1.68
C SER A 159 -6.96 -14.09 -1.76
N GLU A 160 -7.80 -14.74 -0.93
CA GLU A 160 -9.24 -14.55 -0.93
C GLU A 160 -9.64 -13.12 -0.55
N LYS A 161 -10.45 -12.49 -1.39
CA LYS A 161 -10.91 -11.11 -1.17
C LYS A 161 -12.23 -11.13 -0.38
N ASN A 162 -12.16 -10.91 0.93
CA ASN A 162 -13.33 -10.72 1.77
C ASN A 162 -13.13 -9.53 2.74
N TYR A 163 -14.23 -9.05 3.33
CA TYR A 163 -14.18 -7.93 4.27
C TYR A 163 -13.39 -8.25 5.55
N MET A 164 -13.46 -9.49 6.03
CA MET A 164 -12.71 -9.94 7.20
C MET A 164 -11.21 -9.85 6.97
N ARG A 165 -10.73 -10.19 5.77
CA ARG A 165 -9.33 -10.02 5.40
C ARG A 165 -8.86 -8.57 5.57
N LYS A 166 -9.70 -7.56 5.25
CA LYS A 166 -9.32 -6.15 5.41
C LYS A 166 -9.21 -5.75 6.90
N ILE A 167 -10.04 -6.34 7.76
CA ILE A 167 -9.93 -6.16 9.20
C ILE A 167 -8.62 -6.78 9.71
N TYR A 168 -8.32 -8.02 9.32
CA TYR A 168 -7.05 -8.68 9.66
C TYR A 168 -5.84 -7.88 9.15
N GLU A 169 -5.88 -7.37 7.92
CA GLU A 169 -4.81 -6.53 7.35
C GLU A 169 -4.54 -5.30 8.23
N ILE A 170 -5.58 -4.60 8.69
CA ILE A 170 -5.43 -3.43 9.57
C ILE A 170 -4.88 -3.82 10.95
N LEU A 171 -5.41 -4.88 11.55
CA LEU A 171 -4.96 -5.34 12.87
C LEU A 171 -3.50 -5.82 12.85
N LEU A 172 -3.13 -6.60 11.83
CA LEU A 172 -1.75 -7.03 11.62
C LEU A 172 -0.83 -5.84 11.36
N THR A 173 -1.31 -4.82 10.66
CA THR A 173 -0.55 -3.58 10.44
C THR A 173 -0.15 -2.94 11.76
N PHE A 174 -1.09 -2.77 12.70
CA PHE A 174 -0.76 -2.21 14.02
C PHE A 174 0.17 -3.11 14.83
N LYS A 175 -0.03 -4.43 14.75
CA LYS A 175 0.85 -5.40 15.42
C LYS A 175 2.27 -5.34 14.87
N LEU A 176 2.44 -5.26 13.54
CA LEU A 176 3.73 -5.11 12.87
C LEU A 176 4.45 -3.82 13.27
N GLU A 177 3.76 -2.69 13.24
CA GLU A 177 4.32 -1.38 13.64
C GLU A 177 4.71 -1.31 15.12
N HIS A 178 4.07 -2.11 15.97
CA HIS A 178 4.45 -2.20 17.37
C HIS A 178 5.69 -3.06 17.61
N MET A 179 5.90 -4.10 16.79
CA MET A 179 6.98 -5.07 16.98
C MET A 179 8.22 -4.81 16.15
N LEU A 180 8.09 -4.12 15.02
CA LEU A 180 9.17 -3.90 14.06
C LEU A 180 9.41 -2.42 13.84
N SER A 181 10.66 -2.05 13.62
CA SER A 181 11.00 -0.71 13.16
C SER A 181 10.55 -0.50 11.70
N LYS A 182 10.41 0.76 11.30
CA LYS A 182 10.12 1.13 9.91
C LYS A 182 11.09 0.52 8.90
N ASP A 183 12.37 0.53 9.24
CA ASP A 183 13.40 -0.06 8.38
C ASP A 183 13.24 -1.58 8.24
N GLN A 184 12.87 -2.28 9.31
CA GLN A 184 12.59 -3.71 9.24
C GLN A 184 11.36 -4.03 8.39
N ILE A 185 10.29 -3.25 8.53
CA ILE A 185 9.07 -3.39 7.72
C ILE A 185 9.40 -3.14 6.25
N LEU A 186 10.16 -2.08 5.95
CA LEU A 186 10.57 -1.76 4.60
C LEU A 186 11.48 -2.83 4.02
N GLU A 187 12.42 -3.36 4.80
CA GLU A 187 13.29 -4.47 4.39
C GLU A 187 12.49 -5.71 3.99
N ILE A 188 11.49 -6.09 4.80
CA ILE A 188 10.59 -7.20 4.49
C ILE A 188 9.86 -6.92 3.19
N TYR A 189 9.27 -5.72 3.03
CA TYR A 189 8.58 -5.34 1.80
C TYR A 189 9.49 -5.45 0.58
N MET A 190 10.68 -4.85 0.65
CA MET A 190 11.64 -4.78 -0.45
C MET A 190 12.15 -6.15 -0.90
N ASN A 191 12.12 -7.14 -0.01
CA ASN A 191 12.57 -8.51 -0.28
C ASN A 191 11.43 -9.49 -0.64
N GLN A 192 10.15 -9.14 -0.30
CA GLN A 192 9.03 -10.08 -0.41
C GLN A 192 8.13 -9.84 -1.62
N ILE A 193 8.03 -8.59 -2.06
CA ILE A 193 7.03 -8.22 -3.06
C ILE A 193 7.28 -8.93 -4.40
N PHE A 194 6.22 -9.50 -4.97
CA PHE A 194 6.29 -10.12 -6.29
C PHE A 194 6.32 -9.06 -7.40
N LEU A 195 7.30 -9.14 -8.30
CA LEU A 195 7.58 -8.15 -9.34
C LEU A 195 7.50 -8.72 -10.77
N GLY A 196 6.92 -9.91 -10.93
CA GLY A 196 6.85 -10.58 -12.22
C GLY A 196 8.13 -11.38 -12.54
N ASN A 197 8.14 -12.12 -13.65
CA ASN A 197 9.26 -12.95 -14.09
C ASN A 197 9.85 -13.85 -13.00
N ARG A 198 9.01 -14.38 -12.11
CA ARG A 198 9.40 -15.19 -10.93
C ARG A 198 10.27 -14.42 -9.93
N ALA A 199 10.45 -13.09 -10.10
CA ALA A 199 11.27 -12.27 -9.22
C ALA A 199 10.46 -11.81 -7.99
N TYR A 200 10.96 -12.15 -6.82
CA TYR A 200 10.48 -11.71 -5.53
C TYR A 200 11.54 -10.81 -4.89
N GLY A 201 11.16 -9.58 -4.57
CA GLY A 201 12.04 -8.53 -4.10
C GLY A 201 12.79 -7.81 -5.21
N PHE A 202 13.19 -6.58 -4.89
CA PHE A 202 13.77 -5.65 -5.87
C PHE A 202 15.16 -6.07 -6.36
N SER A 203 15.93 -6.78 -5.54
CA SER A 203 17.24 -7.29 -5.96
C SER A 203 17.13 -8.38 -7.03
N ALA A 204 16.17 -9.30 -6.86
CA ALA A 204 15.90 -10.31 -7.87
C ALA A 204 15.31 -9.68 -9.15
N ALA A 205 14.45 -8.68 -9.01
CA ALA A 205 13.87 -7.96 -10.14
C ALA A 205 14.92 -7.16 -10.93
N SER A 206 15.86 -6.49 -10.26
CA SER A 206 16.97 -5.80 -10.92
C SER A 206 17.80 -6.76 -11.79
N ALA A 207 18.14 -7.93 -11.26
CA ALA A 207 18.85 -8.95 -12.02
C ALA A 207 18.00 -9.50 -13.18
N ALA A 208 16.69 -9.72 -12.95
CA ALA A 208 15.80 -10.30 -13.96
C ALA A 208 15.49 -9.36 -15.13
N TYR A 209 15.33 -8.06 -14.86
CA TYR A 209 14.93 -7.08 -15.88
C TYR A 209 16.10 -6.30 -16.47
N PHE A 210 17.18 -6.07 -15.72
CA PHE A 210 18.30 -5.23 -16.15
C PHE A 210 19.66 -5.91 -16.15
N ASP A 211 19.74 -7.18 -15.70
CA ASP A 211 20.99 -7.96 -15.61
C ASP A 211 22.08 -7.26 -14.79
N LYS A 212 21.68 -6.57 -13.72
CA LYS A 212 22.62 -5.83 -12.86
C LYS A 212 22.24 -5.94 -11.37
N PRO A 213 23.21 -5.79 -10.48
CA PRO A 213 22.94 -5.75 -9.05
C PRO A 213 22.12 -4.51 -8.68
N LEU A 214 21.26 -4.63 -7.65
CA LEU A 214 20.37 -3.56 -7.20
C LEU A 214 21.09 -2.24 -6.88
N LYS A 215 22.33 -2.30 -6.39
CA LYS A 215 23.16 -1.11 -6.07
C LYS A 215 23.50 -0.23 -7.29
N GLU A 216 23.36 -0.76 -8.50
CA GLU A 216 23.73 -0.09 -9.75
C GLU A 216 22.53 0.44 -10.54
N VAL A 217 21.31 0.32 -9.99
CA VAL A 217 20.12 0.84 -10.67
C VAL A 217 20.12 2.37 -10.75
N THR A 218 19.77 2.88 -11.90
CA THR A 218 19.57 4.31 -12.13
C THR A 218 18.19 4.75 -11.61
N ILE A 219 17.94 6.07 -11.54
CA ILE A 219 16.62 6.63 -11.19
C ILE A 219 15.53 6.07 -12.12
N ALA A 220 15.80 6.01 -13.42
CA ALA A 220 14.85 5.52 -14.41
C ALA A 220 14.52 4.04 -14.22
N GLU A 221 15.52 3.21 -13.91
CA GLU A 221 15.34 1.79 -13.62
C GLU A 221 14.64 1.55 -12.29
N ALA A 222 15.01 2.29 -11.24
CA ALA A 222 14.34 2.24 -9.94
C ALA A 222 12.86 2.60 -10.06
N ALA A 223 12.53 3.65 -10.80
CA ALA A 223 11.15 4.04 -11.08
C ALA A 223 10.38 2.96 -11.87
N MET A 224 11.04 2.28 -12.83
CA MET A 224 10.43 1.16 -13.54
C MET A 224 10.10 0.00 -12.60
N LEU A 225 11.05 -0.40 -11.76
CA LEU A 225 10.86 -1.48 -10.79
C LEU A 225 9.79 -1.14 -9.75
N ALA A 226 9.78 0.09 -9.24
CA ALA A 226 8.80 0.56 -8.26
C ALA A 226 7.36 0.57 -8.77
N GLY A 227 7.16 0.53 -10.09
CA GLY A 227 5.83 0.43 -10.69
C GLY A 227 5.25 -0.99 -10.74
N LEU A 228 6.09 -2.01 -10.61
CA LEU A 228 5.69 -3.41 -10.78
C LEU A 228 4.74 -3.93 -9.70
N PRO A 229 4.86 -3.58 -8.39
CA PRO A 229 3.99 -4.09 -7.35
C PRO A 229 2.51 -3.91 -7.63
N LYS A 230 2.14 -2.82 -8.29
CA LYS A 230 0.75 -2.45 -8.61
C LYS A 230 0.02 -3.51 -9.44
N ALA A 231 0.67 -4.03 -10.47
CA ALA A 231 0.18 -5.11 -11.32
C ALA A 231 1.35 -5.66 -12.18
N PRO A 232 2.12 -6.62 -11.68
CA PRO A 232 3.37 -7.07 -12.29
C PRO A 232 3.22 -7.54 -13.74
N SER A 233 2.11 -8.21 -14.08
CA SER A 233 1.87 -8.65 -15.46
C SER A 233 1.46 -7.50 -16.38
N ALA A 234 0.68 -6.53 -15.88
CA ALA A 234 0.17 -5.42 -16.69
C ALA A 234 1.23 -4.35 -16.98
N TYR A 235 2.20 -4.19 -16.07
CA TYR A 235 3.29 -3.22 -16.17
C TYR A 235 4.66 -3.86 -16.44
N ASN A 236 4.67 -5.13 -16.87
CA ASN A 236 5.90 -5.83 -17.23
C ASN A 236 6.58 -5.12 -18.41
N PRO A 237 7.82 -4.64 -18.27
CA PRO A 237 8.51 -3.89 -19.33
C PRO A 237 8.87 -4.75 -20.57
N ILE A 238 8.90 -6.08 -20.42
CA ILE A 238 9.16 -6.99 -21.54
C ILE A 238 7.88 -7.19 -22.37
N SER A 239 6.74 -7.50 -21.73
CA SER A 239 5.50 -7.81 -22.46
C SER A 239 4.65 -6.58 -22.74
N ASN A 240 4.74 -5.52 -21.92
CA ASN A 240 3.93 -4.31 -22.02
C ASN A 240 4.78 -3.02 -21.92
N PRO A 241 5.78 -2.79 -22.80
CA PRO A 241 6.75 -1.70 -22.65
C PRO A 241 6.12 -0.31 -22.60
N LYS A 242 5.08 -0.07 -23.40
CA LYS A 242 4.37 1.24 -23.43
C LYS A 242 3.70 1.55 -22.09
N ARG A 243 3.01 0.57 -21.48
CA ARG A 243 2.36 0.73 -20.18
C ARG A 243 3.38 0.91 -19.06
N ALA A 244 4.42 0.09 -19.08
CA ALA A 244 5.52 0.17 -18.14
C ALA A 244 6.18 1.55 -18.18
N ARG A 245 6.46 2.06 -19.39
CA ARG A 245 7.03 3.40 -19.59
C ARG A 245 6.13 4.51 -19.08
N SER A 246 4.83 4.46 -19.35
CA SER A 246 3.88 5.46 -18.85
C SER A 246 3.85 5.51 -17.31
N LEU A 247 3.87 4.35 -16.64
CA LEU A 247 3.92 4.29 -15.18
C LEU A 247 5.27 4.76 -14.64
N GLN A 248 6.36 4.38 -15.26
CA GLN A 248 7.71 4.85 -14.91
C GLN A 248 7.81 6.38 -14.91
N LEU A 249 7.33 7.02 -15.99
CA LEU A 249 7.33 8.49 -16.09
C LEU A 249 6.52 9.13 -14.96
N HIS A 250 5.35 8.58 -14.66
CA HIS A 250 4.54 9.02 -13.53
C HIS A 250 5.28 8.87 -12.18
N ILE A 251 6.02 7.77 -11.98
CA ILE A 251 6.79 7.57 -10.73
C ILE A 251 7.93 8.59 -10.63
N ILE A 252 8.63 8.88 -11.73
CA ILE A 252 9.68 9.92 -11.75
C ILE A 252 9.08 11.29 -11.37
N GLU A 253 7.89 11.61 -11.86
CA GLU A 253 7.17 12.83 -11.46
C GLU A 253 6.85 12.82 -9.96
N ARG A 254 6.34 11.70 -9.43
CA ARG A 254 6.08 11.55 -7.99
C ARG A 254 7.34 11.69 -7.15
N MET A 255 8.47 11.13 -7.60
CA MET A 255 9.76 11.30 -6.91
C MET A 255 10.19 12.78 -6.84
N GLN A 256 9.98 13.52 -7.93
CA GLN A 256 10.25 14.95 -7.98
C GLN A 256 9.30 15.75 -7.09
N GLU A 257 7.99 15.50 -7.15
CA GLU A 257 6.97 16.17 -6.35
C GLU A 257 7.17 15.98 -4.84
N ASN A 258 7.63 14.79 -4.42
CA ASN A 258 7.95 14.50 -3.02
C ASN A 258 9.37 14.97 -2.60
N GLY A 259 10.13 15.61 -3.49
CA GLY A 259 11.45 16.13 -3.16
C GLY A 259 12.56 15.07 -3.06
N PHE A 260 12.33 13.83 -3.50
CA PHE A 260 13.33 12.76 -3.50
C PHE A 260 14.40 12.94 -4.56
N ILE A 261 14.06 13.60 -5.67
CA ILE A 261 14.99 13.95 -6.76
C ILE A 261 14.80 15.41 -7.19
N THR A 262 15.85 16.00 -7.73
CA THR A 262 15.81 17.35 -8.29
C THR A 262 15.12 17.36 -9.66
N PRO A 263 14.60 18.51 -10.14
CA PRO A 263 14.06 18.64 -11.50
C PRO A 263 15.04 18.20 -12.58
N ALA A 264 16.31 18.54 -12.45
CA ALA A 264 17.35 18.15 -13.41
C ALA A 264 17.56 16.62 -13.45
N GLN A 265 17.54 15.95 -12.29
CA GLN A 265 17.61 14.49 -12.22
C GLN A 265 16.36 13.84 -12.84
N ALA A 266 15.17 14.41 -12.61
CA ALA A 266 13.93 13.93 -13.20
C ALA A 266 13.97 14.02 -14.74
N ASP A 267 14.44 15.15 -15.30
CA ASP A 267 14.56 15.35 -16.75
C ASP A 267 15.56 14.38 -17.39
N MET A 268 16.69 14.12 -16.73
CA MET A 268 17.65 13.12 -17.18
C MET A 268 17.05 11.71 -17.16
N ALA A 269 16.38 11.33 -16.07
CA ALA A 269 15.75 10.04 -15.92
C ALA A 269 14.60 9.82 -16.92
N LYS A 270 13.82 10.87 -17.23
CA LYS A 270 12.76 10.82 -18.26
C LYS A 270 13.31 10.61 -19.67
N LYS A 271 14.52 11.04 -19.96
CA LYS A 271 15.17 10.86 -21.29
C LYS A 271 15.91 9.53 -21.41
N GLN A 272 16.20 8.87 -20.29
CA GLN A 272 16.95 7.63 -20.31
C GLN A 272 16.14 6.51 -20.98
N GLU A 273 16.73 5.87 -21.99
CA GLU A 273 16.23 4.62 -22.55
C GLU A 273 16.64 3.45 -21.68
N LEU A 274 15.68 2.57 -21.37
CA LEU A 274 15.95 1.38 -20.57
C LEU A 274 16.30 0.19 -21.46
N LYS A 275 17.42 -0.43 -21.17
CA LYS A 275 17.81 -1.71 -21.78
C LYS A 275 17.24 -2.84 -20.93
N VAL A 276 16.05 -3.32 -21.30
CA VAL A 276 15.40 -4.42 -20.61
C VAL A 276 15.90 -5.73 -21.20
N LYS A 277 16.33 -6.66 -20.33
CA LYS A 277 16.77 -7.99 -20.74
C LYS A 277 15.59 -8.80 -21.24
N VAL A 278 15.69 -9.25 -22.49
CA VAL A 278 14.73 -10.14 -23.13
C VAL A 278 15.31 -11.55 -23.09
N GLY A 279 14.74 -12.44 -22.28
CA GLY A 279 15.19 -13.84 -22.15
C GLY A 279 15.41 -14.24 -20.69
N SER A 280 15.18 -15.52 -20.40
CA SER A 280 15.25 -16.06 -19.03
C SER A 280 16.63 -16.64 -18.65
N ASP A 281 17.59 -16.58 -19.56
CA ASP A 281 18.86 -17.26 -19.37
C ASP A 281 19.81 -16.44 -18.48
N ASN A 282 19.84 -16.77 -17.20
CA ASN A 282 20.74 -16.17 -16.21
C ASN A 282 22.05 -16.94 -16.08
N THR A 283 22.19 -18.07 -16.80
CA THR A 283 23.39 -18.89 -16.75
C THR A 283 24.40 -18.40 -17.77
N LYS A 284 25.49 -17.83 -17.29
CA LYS A 284 26.62 -17.41 -18.14
C LYS A 284 27.49 -18.58 -18.59
N VAL A 285 27.24 -19.77 -18.05
CA VAL A 285 28.01 -20.99 -18.29
C VAL A 285 27.03 -22.11 -18.61
N HIS A 286 27.24 -22.79 -19.74
CA HIS A 286 26.45 -23.95 -20.13
C HIS A 286 26.97 -25.19 -19.36
N ALA A 287 26.48 -25.38 -18.17
CA ALA A 287 26.81 -26.52 -17.30
C ALA A 287 25.54 -27.06 -16.60
N GLU A 288 24.44 -27.10 -17.34
CA GLU A 288 23.11 -27.51 -16.84
C GLU A 288 23.13 -28.93 -16.27
N TYR A 289 23.90 -29.82 -16.90
CA TYR A 289 24.09 -31.22 -16.41
C TYR A 289 24.73 -31.24 -15.03
N VAL A 290 25.79 -30.46 -14.82
CA VAL A 290 26.46 -30.37 -13.51
C VAL A 290 25.49 -29.79 -12.46
N ALA A 291 24.77 -28.73 -12.80
CA ALA A 291 23.79 -28.13 -11.90
C ALA A 291 22.70 -29.14 -11.52
N GLU A 292 22.16 -29.89 -12.48
CA GLU A 292 21.14 -30.91 -12.24
C GLU A 292 21.68 -32.08 -11.39
N THR A 293 22.90 -32.52 -11.62
CA THR A 293 23.55 -33.54 -10.78
C THR A 293 23.69 -33.10 -9.33
N VAL A 294 24.10 -31.83 -9.10
CA VAL A 294 24.19 -31.25 -7.75
C VAL A 294 22.79 -31.16 -7.13
N ARG A 295 21.77 -30.73 -7.89
CA ARG A 295 20.40 -30.70 -7.41
C ARG A 295 19.91 -32.07 -6.92
N GLN A 296 20.14 -33.12 -7.71
CA GLN A 296 19.74 -34.47 -7.33
C GLN A 296 20.45 -34.95 -6.06
N LEU A 297 21.75 -34.66 -5.91
CA LEU A 297 22.50 -35.00 -4.70
C LEU A 297 22.04 -34.25 -3.45
N MET A 298 21.52 -33.04 -3.60
CA MET A 298 21.03 -32.23 -2.47
C MET A 298 19.60 -32.60 -2.01
N TYR A 299 18.79 -33.25 -2.87
CA TYR A 299 17.43 -33.68 -2.56
C TYR A 299 17.33 -35.21 -2.31
N ALA A 300 18.40 -35.98 -2.47
CA ALA A 300 18.50 -37.39 -2.09
C ALA A 300 18.74 -37.55 -0.59
#